data_1a41b286f2d20f39cc8d0525d03193ac
#
_entry.id   1a41b286f2d20f39cc8d0525d03193ac
#
_cell.length_a   1.000
_cell.length_b   1.000
_cell.length_c   1.000
_cell.angle_alpha   90.00
_cell.angle_beta   90.00
_cell.angle_gamma   90.00
#
_symmetry.space_group_name_H-M   'P 1'
#
loop_
_entity.id
_entity.type
_entity.pdbx_description
1 polymer ?
#
loop_
_entity_poly.entity_id
_entity_poly.type
_entity_poly.pdbx_seq_one_letter_code
_entity_poly.pdbx_strand_id
1 'polypeptide(L)'
;MEDNKLCLEKQTLNQEMLDKIDAYWRAANYLSAGQLYLLDNPLLREPLTMDQIKKKIVGHWGTVPGQNFVYAHCNRVIKRYDLDMILLSGPGHGGNFM
;
A
#
# COMPACT_ATOMS: atom_id res chain seq x y z
N MET A 1 22.79 22.61 -12.89
CA MET A 1 22.34 21.29 -13.30
C MET A 1 23.00 20.19 -12.49
N GLU A 2 24.30 20.24 -12.25
CA GLU A 2 24.95 19.29 -11.35
C GLU A 2 24.40 19.39 -9.93
N ASP A 3 24.10 20.61 -9.47
CA ASP A 3 23.53 20.83 -8.15
C ASP A 3 22.15 20.21 -8.01
N ASN A 4 21.31 20.27 -9.06
CA ASN A 4 20.00 19.63 -9.06
C ASN A 4 20.10 18.12 -9.04
N LYS A 5 21.07 17.57 -9.77
CA LYS A 5 21.33 16.14 -9.80
C LYS A 5 21.81 15.63 -8.44
N LEU A 6 22.73 16.39 -7.81
CA LEU A 6 23.22 16.08 -6.46
C LEU A 6 22.10 16.16 -5.41
N CYS A 7 21.24 17.17 -5.51
CA CYS A 7 20.09 17.32 -4.65
C CYS A 7 19.11 16.16 -4.81
N LEU A 8 18.85 15.75 -6.04
CA LEU A 8 17.99 14.62 -6.33
C LEU A 8 18.60 13.31 -5.82
N GLU A 9 19.90 13.13 -6.00
CA GLU A 9 20.59 11.94 -5.47
C GLU A 9 20.54 11.87 -3.95
N LYS A 10 20.66 13.02 -3.27
CA LYS A 10 20.54 13.09 -1.81
C LYS A 10 19.12 12.88 -1.32
N GLN A 11 18.12 13.21 -2.15
CA GLN A 11 16.70 13.07 -1.83
C GLN A 11 16.14 11.73 -2.26
N THR A 12 16.79 11.06 -3.23
CA THR A 12 16.35 9.74 -3.66
C THR A 12 16.61 8.70 -2.59
N LEU A 13 15.71 7.75 -2.53
CA LEU A 13 15.84 6.63 -1.62
C LEU A 13 16.98 5.73 -2.05
N ASN A 14 17.74 5.19 -1.10
CA ASN A 14 18.69 4.15 -1.41
C ASN A 14 17.96 2.86 -1.76
N GLN A 15 18.67 1.89 -2.33
CA GLN A 15 18.07 0.64 -2.79
C GLN A 15 17.41 -0.14 -1.65
N GLU A 16 18.03 -0.14 -0.47
CA GLU A 16 17.47 -0.83 0.70
C GLU A 16 16.11 -0.26 1.09
N MET A 17 16.00 1.07 1.12
CA MET A 17 14.74 1.73 1.46
C MET A 17 13.68 1.52 0.38
N LEU A 18 14.07 1.58 -0.88
CA LEU A 18 13.16 1.29 -2.01
C LEU A 18 12.62 -0.13 -1.90
N ASP A 19 13.48 -1.10 -1.61
CA ASP A 19 13.06 -2.49 -1.46
C ASP A 19 12.08 -2.67 -0.31
N LYS A 20 12.29 -1.98 0.80
CA LYS A 20 11.38 -2.02 1.96
C LYS A 20 10.03 -1.39 1.64
N ILE A 21 10.02 -0.26 0.96
CA ILE A 21 8.77 0.42 0.58
C ILE A 21 8.01 -0.43 -0.43
N ASP A 22 8.69 -1.00 -1.41
CA ASP A 22 8.08 -1.89 -2.38
C ASP A 22 7.47 -3.12 -1.70
N ALA A 23 8.20 -3.73 -0.77
CA ALA A 23 7.71 -4.90 -0.02
C ALA A 23 6.47 -4.53 0.80
N TYR A 24 6.48 -3.38 1.47
CA TYR A 24 5.35 -2.89 2.25
C TYR A 24 4.13 -2.65 1.35
N TRP A 25 4.32 -1.97 0.23
CA TRP A 25 3.26 -1.67 -0.71
C TRP A 25 2.64 -2.95 -1.29
N ARG A 26 3.48 -3.89 -1.68
CA ARG A 26 3.01 -5.18 -2.21
C ARG A 26 2.24 -5.98 -1.17
N ALA A 27 2.73 -6.00 0.07
CA ALA A 27 2.02 -6.65 1.17
C ALA A 27 0.67 -6.00 1.44
N ALA A 28 0.62 -4.66 1.45
CA ALA A 28 -0.62 -3.91 1.65
C ALA A 28 -1.62 -4.20 0.53
N ASN A 29 -1.16 -4.26 -0.72
CA ASN A 29 -2.01 -4.60 -1.86
C ASN A 29 -2.55 -6.03 -1.75
N TYR A 30 -1.71 -6.98 -1.36
CA TYR A 30 -2.12 -8.36 -1.18
C TYR A 30 -3.19 -8.50 -0.09
N LEU A 31 -2.97 -7.88 1.06
CA LEU A 31 -3.92 -7.92 2.16
C LEU A 31 -5.22 -7.22 1.81
N SER A 32 -5.14 -6.12 1.06
CA SER A 32 -6.34 -5.41 0.58
C SER A 32 -7.15 -6.27 -0.38
N ALA A 33 -6.50 -6.98 -1.28
CA ALA A 33 -7.18 -7.91 -2.19
C ALA A 33 -7.87 -9.03 -1.39
N GLY A 34 -7.20 -9.60 -0.40
CA GLY A 34 -7.80 -10.59 0.48
C GLY A 34 -9.02 -10.05 1.21
N GLN A 35 -8.93 -8.84 1.73
CA GLN A 35 -10.03 -8.19 2.43
C GLN A 35 -11.23 -7.93 1.50
N LEU A 36 -10.96 -7.54 0.25
CA LEU A 36 -12.02 -7.24 -0.72
C LEU A 36 -12.75 -8.48 -1.21
N TYR A 37 -12.04 -9.57 -1.46
CA TYR A 37 -12.59 -10.69 -2.22
C TYR A 37 -12.80 -11.96 -1.42
N LEU A 38 -12.10 -12.13 -0.30
CA LEU A 38 -12.10 -13.39 0.41
C LEU A 38 -12.77 -13.32 1.77
N LEU A 39 -13.47 -14.40 2.14
CA LEU A 39 -13.99 -14.61 3.49
C LEU A 39 -12.99 -15.33 4.37
N ASP A 40 -12.16 -16.19 3.77
CA ASP A 40 -11.23 -17.06 4.49
C ASP A 40 -10.07 -17.40 3.58
N ASN A 41 -9.02 -17.99 4.14
CA ASN A 41 -7.84 -18.48 3.40
C ASN A 41 -7.09 -17.38 2.65
N PRO A 42 -6.87 -16.18 3.26
CA PRO A 42 -6.21 -15.08 2.55
C PRO A 42 -4.74 -15.37 2.20
N LEU A 43 -4.09 -16.30 2.92
CA LEU A 43 -2.71 -16.67 2.66
C LEU A 43 -2.59 -17.85 1.70
N LEU A 44 -3.72 -18.34 1.18
CA LEU A 44 -3.77 -19.46 0.23
C LEU A 44 -3.01 -20.70 0.73
N ARG A 45 -3.19 -21.03 2.01
CA ARG A 45 -2.56 -22.20 2.61
C ARG A 45 -3.13 -23.52 2.08
N GLU A 46 -4.33 -23.45 1.52
CA GLU A 46 -5.01 -24.52 0.84
C GLU A 46 -5.55 -24.01 -0.49
N PRO A 47 -5.90 -24.88 -1.45
CA PRO A 47 -6.49 -24.43 -2.71
C PRO A 47 -7.75 -23.61 -2.47
N LEU A 48 -7.89 -22.51 -3.20
CA LEU A 48 -9.03 -21.61 -3.08
C LEU A 48 -10.31 -22.30 -3.56
N THR A 49 -11.37 -22.19 -2.75
CA THR A 49 -12.69 -22.72 -3.08
C THR A 49 -13.70 -21.59 -3.20
N MET A 50 -14.83 -21.87 -3.85
CA MET A 50 -15.89 -20.86 -4.03
C MET A 50 -16.48 -20.40 -2.70
N ASP A 51 -16.50 -21.26 -1.68
CA ASP A 51 -17.03 -20.91 -0.36
C ASP A 51 -16.18 -19.86 0.33
N GLN A 52 -14.93 -19.69 -0.05
CA GLN A 52 -13.99 -18.74 0.52
C GLN A 52 -14.04 -17.37 -0.15
N ILE A 53 -14.81 -17.24 -1.22
CA ILE A 53 -14.94 -16.00 -1.98
C ILE A 53 -16.22 -15.30 -1.56
N LYS A 54 -16.15 -13.98 -1.36
CA LYS A 54 -17.32 -13.17 -1.00
C LYS A 54 -18.35 -13.22 -2.12
N LYS A 55 -19.62 -13.39 -1.74
CA LYS A 55 -20.74 -13.34 -2.69
C LYS A 55 -20.99 -11.93 -3.19
N LYS A 56 -20.84 -10.95 -2.30
CA LYS A 56 -20.99 -9.53 -2.63
C LYS A 56 -19.66 -8.83 -2.41
N ILE A 57 -19.05 -8.42 -3.52
CA ILE A 57 -17.77 -7.73 -3.49
C ILE A 57 -18.04 -6.24 -3.53
N VAL A 58 -17.61 -5.53 -2.48
CA VAL A 58 -17.73 -4.08 -2.37
C VAL A 58 -16.33 -3.49 -2.17
N GLY A 59 -15.94 -2.60 -3.06
CA GLY A 59 -14.64 -1.97 -3.02
C GLY A 59 -14.15 -1.65 -4.42
N HIS A 60 -13.00 -1.01 -4.50
CA HIS A 60 -12.47 -0.57 -5.79
C HIS A 60 -10.98 -0.92 -5.90
N TRP A 61 -10.70 -2.06 -6.50
CA TRP A 61 -9.32 -2.50 -6.67
C TRP A 61 -8.47 -1.52 -7.48
N GLY A 62 -9.09 -0.83 -8.46
CA GLY A 62 -8.39 0.15 -9.28
C GLY A 62 -7.75 1.30 -8.49
N THR A 63 -8.38 1.74 -7.39
CA THR A 63 -7.85 2.81 -6.54
C THR A 63 -7.01 2.30 -5.38
N VAL A 64 -7.16 1.05 -4.97
CA VAL A 64 -6.48 0.48 -3.80
C VAL A 64 -4.95 0.56 -3.91
N PRO A 65 -4.31 0.09 -5.00
CA PRO A 65 -2.86 0.18 -5.10
C PRO A 65 -2.36 1.63 -5.09
N GLY A 66 -3.09 2.55 -5.71
CA GLY A 66 -2.73 3.97 -5.72
C GLY A 66 -2.77 4.58 -4.32
N GLN A 67 -3.82 4.33 -3.56
CA GLN A 67 -3.93 4.83 -2.19
C GLN A 67 -2.90 4.19 -1.27
N ASN A 68 -2.64 2.90 -1.40
CA ASN A 68 -1.60 2.21 -0.64
C ASN A 68 -0.22 2.79 -0.95
N PHE A 69 0.04 3.15 -2.20
CA PHE A 69 1.29 3.79 -2.61
C PHE A 69 1.46 5.14 -1.93
N VAL A 70 0.43 5.98 -1.96
CA VAL A 70 0.45 7.29 -1.29
C VAL A 70 0.69 7.12 0.21
N TYR A 71 -0.02 6.20 0.83
CA TYR A 71 0.13 5.94 2.27
C TYR A 71 1.56 5.48 2.61
N ALA A 72 2.12 4.56 1.83
CA ALA A 72 3.47 4.04 2.07
C ALA A 72 4.50 5.17 2.07
N HIS A 73 4.41 6.08 1.10
CA HIS A 73 5.34 7.21 1.01
C HIS A 73 5.09 8.26 2.09
N CYS A 74 3.82 8.54 2.43
CA CYS A 74 3.51 9.42 3.56
C CYS A 74 4.05 8.86 4.87
N ASN A 75 3.89 7.57 5.10
CA ASN A 75 4.40 6.91 6.29
C ASN A 75 5.93 7.00 6.37
N ARG A 76 6.62 6.86 5.23
CA ARG A 76 8.06 7.03 5.16
C ARG A 76 8.49 8.43 5.61
N VAL A 77 7.80 9.45 5.10
CA VAL A 77 8.10 10.86 5.43
C VAL A 77 7.81 11.13 6.91
N ILE A 78 6.69 10.63 7.42
CA ILE A 78 6.32 10.77 8.83
C ILE A 78 7.40 10.18 9.73
N LYS A 79 7.87 8.99 9.42
CA LYS A 79 8.90 8.32 10.21
C LYS A 79 10.24 9.02 10.13
N ARG A 80 10.61 9.48 8.93
CA ARG A 80 11.90 10.14 8.70
C ARG A 80 12.03 11.44 9.46
N TYR A 81 10.95 12.22 9.52
CA TYR A 81 10.96 13.57 10.13
C TYR A 81 10.20 13.63 11.44
N ASP A 82 9.73 12.51 11.96
CA ASP A 82 8.95 12.43 13.20
C ASP A 82 7.78 13.44 13.20
N LEU A 83 6.96 13.35 12.16
CA LEU A 83 5.87 14.31 11.94
C LEU A 83 4.57 13.82 12.58
N ASP A 84 3.82 14.78 13.13
CA ASP A 84 2.43 14.56 13.51
C ASP A 84 1.54 14.89 12.31
N MET A 85 1.03 13.86 11.64
CA MET A 85 0.22 14.03 10.44
C MET A 85 -1.09 13.27 10.55
N ILE A 86 -2.10 13.81 9.91
CA ILE A 86 -3.40 13.15 9.74
C ILE A 86 -3.59 12.90 8.24
N LEU A 87 -3.82 11.64 7.88
CA LEU A 87 -4.11 11.27 6.50
C LEU A 87 -5.62 11.18 6.33
N LEU A 88 -6.15 11.96 5.38
CA LEU A 88 -7.55 11.93 5.01
C LEU A 88 -7.68 11.28 3.64
N SER A 89 -8.53 10.26 3.55
CA SER A 89 -8.80 9.57 2.30
C SER A 89 -10.20 9.91 1.81
N GLY A 90 -10.30 10.69 0.72
CA GLY A 90 -11.58 11.05 0.11
C GLY A 90 -12.28 9.85 -0.49
N PRO A 91 -11.64 9.09 -1.41
CA PRO A 91 -12.27 7.90 -1.98
C PRO A 91 -12.14 6.71 -1.04
N GLY A 92 -13.05 6.62 -0.08
CA GLY A 92 -13.04 5.59 0.96
C GLY A 92 -13.08 4.15 0.45
N HIS A 93 -13.61 3.94 -0.74
CA HIS A 93 -13.69 2.61 -1.36
C HIS A 93 -12.29 2.02 -1.67
N GLY A 94 -11.25 2.84 -1.71
CA GLY A 94 -9.87 2.39 -1.89
C GLY A 94 -9.06 2.40 -0.60
N GLY A 95 -9.68 2.70 0.54
CA GLY A 95 -9.00 2.91 1.81
C GLY A 95 -8.83 1.67 2.68
N ASN A 96 -8.65 0.50 2.08
CA ASN A 96 -8.50 -0.75 2.81
C ASN A 96 -7.27 -0.79 3.72
N PHE A 97 -6.29 0.06 3.45
CA PHE A 97 -5.07 0.15 4.24
C PHE A 97 -5.31 0.77 5.64
N MET A 98 -6.40 1.45 5.80
CA MET A 98 -6.77 2.08 7.07
C MET A 98 -7.37 1.03 8.04
#